data_940e4695f8d6fa040c0e31796b998ef8
#
_entry.id   940e4695f8d6fa040c0e31796b998ef8
#
_cell.length_a   1.000
_cell.length_b   1.000
_cell.length_c   1.000
_cell.angle_alpha   90.00
_cell.angle_beta   90.00
_cell.angle_gamma   90.00
#
_symmetry.space_group_name_H-M   'P 1'
#
loop_
_entity.id
_entity.type
_entity.pdbx_description
1 polymer ?
#
loop_
_entity_poly.entity_id
_entity_poly.type
_entity_poly.pdbx_seq_one_letter_code
_entity_poly.pdbx_strand_id
1 'polypeptide(L)'
;MSVTNPATSALRDENLPELETLLAAGVPEPLEAAMAASGVTVEAAEAVQVTHWPGRSVTVRYKAELVGPGVQGSHQLVAIGGKVPDGAAVVANGSHRIGIWRVPFDPFLPGLSAALNPPAAAALMAQLGVEGDSWATRLVAYRPGKRAVVHVGGSVGSVYLKLLPTDQIERLHDEHRKIARELPIPQSLGVSHELGLVALQTLPGITLREALVKALEVPLPEAVLSLPAALPDPPFGQLVASPIQRAASVAGMLAFLLPERSQQVASIVDRIGQESGEASVPVHGDFYESQVMVAGDRVVGMLDIDTFGWGRPADDPATLLGHLAVLDQSKPSTSVRSFASRLVQACDRNLDPIDLRLRVAAVVLGLATGPFRVQRANWPEMTRARLDLAGRWCASASRVAGTRDSGSSVSGDERTLISLSGPSHVAQSSF
;
A
#
# COMPACT_ATOMS: atom_id res chain seq x y z
N MET A 1 -0.54 -7.63 -27.88
CA MET A 1 -0.45 -8.93 -27.21
C MET A 1 -0.12 -8.65 -25.73
N SER A 2 -1.11 -8.84 -24.85
CA SER A 2 -0.88 -8.74 -23.40
C SER A 2 -0.14 -10.00 -22.96
N VAL A 3 1.07 -9.86 -22.44
CA VAL A 3 1.89 -11.00 -21.99
C VAL A 3 1.91 -10.98 -20.47
N THR A 4 1.14 -11.87 -19.85
CA THR A 4 1.30 -12.14 -18.42
C THR A 4 2.77 -12.51 -18.18
N ASN A 5 3.38 -11.97 -17.12
CA ASN A 5 4.78 -12.23 -16.80
C ASN A 5 5.00 -13.75 -16.68
N PRO A 6 5.97 -14.36 -17.41
CA PRO A 6 6.23 -15.79 -17.35
C PRO A 6 6.48 -16.32 -15.93
N ALA A 7 7.15 -15.53 -15.08
CA ALA A 7 7.34 -15.89 -13.68
C ALA A 7 6.03 -15.94 -12.89
N THR A 8 5.06 -15.10 -13.23
CA THR A 8 3.73 -15.09 -12.62
C THR A 8 2.91 -16.30 -13.08
N SER A 9 2.91 -16.62 -14.37
CA SER A 9 2.18 -17.77 -14.93
C SER A 9 2.73 -19.14 -14.47
N ALA A 10 3.96 -19.16 -13.95
CA ALA A 10 4.59 -20.37 -13.42
C ALA A 10 4.18 -20.70 -11.98
N LEU A 11 3.52 -19.77 -11.27
CA LEU A 11 3.12 -19.96 -9.87
C LEU A 11 2.02 -21.03 -9.78
N ARG A 12 2.16 -21.93 -8.82
CA ARG A 12 1.23 -23.00 -8.52
C ARG A 12 0.93 -23.03 -7.02
N ASP A 13 -0.34 -23.18 -6.68
CA ASP A 13 -0.78 -23.36 -5.29
C ASP A 13 -1.72 -24.58 -5.29
N GLU A 14 -1.22 -25.72 -4.81
CA GLU A 14 -1.96 -27.00 -4.80
C GLU A 14 -3.28 -26.91 -4.01
N ASN A 15 -3.34 -26.04 -3.03
CA ASN A 15 -4.53 -25.81 -2.21
C ASN A 15 -5.46 -24.72 -2.78
N LEU A 16 -5.06 -24.04 -3.86
CA LEU A 16 -5.83 -22.98 -4.50
C LEU A 16 -5.58 -22.97 -6.02
N PRO A 17 -6.07 -23.98 -6.75
CA PRO A 17 -5.84 -24.12 -8.19
C PRO A 17 -6.39 -22.96 -9.03
N GLU A 18 -7.33 -22.17 -8.49
CA GLU A 18 -7.80 -20.93 -9.11
C GLU A 18 -6.65 -19.93 -9.38
N LEU A 19 -5.55 -19.98 -8.62
CA LEU A 19 -4.38 -19.15 -8.86
C LEU A 19 -3.82 -19.39 -10.27
N GLU A 20 -3.62 -20.65 -10.65
CA GLU A 20 -3.12 -21.02 -11.97
C GLU A 20 -4.05 -20.55 -13.08
N THR A 21 -5.35 -20.81 -12.91
CA THR A 21 -6.39 -20.41 -13.86
C THR A 21 -6.41 -18.89 -14.06
N LEU A 22 -6.34 -18.11 -12.97
CA LEU A 22 -6.41 -16.65 -13.03
C LEU A 22 -5.10 -15.99 -13.49
N LEU A 23 -3.97 -16.68 -13.41
CA LEU A 23 -2.66 -16.17 -13.86
C LEU A 23 -2.18 -16.83 -15.15
N ALA A 24 -3.05 -17.58 -15.83
CA ALA A 24 -2.75 -18.17 -17.13
C ALA A 24 -2.33 -17.11 -18.16
N ALA A 25 -1.51 -17.51 -19.11
CA ALA A 25 -1.13 -16.66 -20.23
C ALA A 25 -2.34 -16.42 -21.16
N GLY A 26 -2.49 -15.20 -21.63
CA GLY A 26 -3.62 -14.80 -22.48
C GLY A 26 -4.82 -14.32 -21.66
N VAL A 27 -6.03 -14.51 -22.19
CA VAL A 27 -7.28 -14.20 -21.50
C VAL A 27 -7.66 -15.42 -20.66
N PRO A 28 -7.79 -15.29 -19.33
CA PRO A 28 -8.26 -16.40 -18.50
C PRO A 28 -9.70 -16.83 -18.87
N GLU A 29 -9.92 -18.13 -19.09
CA GLU A 29 -11.22 -18.69 -19.45
C GLU A 29 -12.38 -18.20 -18.59
N PRO A 30 -12.27 -18.08 -17.25
CA PRO A 30 -13.37 -17.58 -16.44
C PRO A 30 -13.80 -16.16 -16.79
N LEU A 31 -12.89 -15.29 -17.24
CA LEU A 31 -13.24 -13.93 -17.67
C LEU A 31 -14.06 -13.97 -18.96
N GLU A 32 -13.65 -14.80 -19.92
CA GLU A 32 -14.39 -15.00 -21.17
C GLU A 32 -15.80 -15.54 -20.89
N ALA A 33 -15.90 -16.60 -20.07
CA ALA A 33 -17.17 -17.22 -19.72
C ALA A 33 -18.13 -16.24 -19.02
N ALA A 34 -17.64 -15.44 -18.06
CA ALA A 34 -18.47 -14.48 -17.35
C ALA A 34 -18.95 -13.33 -18.24
N MET A 35 -18.12 -12.85 -19.16
CA MET A 35 -18.47 -11.74 -20.06
C MET A 35 -19.35 -12.20 -21.22
N ALA A 36 -19.15 -13.42 -21.72
CA ALA A 36 -19.96 -14.00 -22.80
C ALA A 36 -21.45 -14.09 -22.45
N ALA A 37 -21.79 -14.30 -21.17
CA ALA A 37 -23.19 -14.30 -20.69
C ALA A 37 -23.93 -12.98 -20.96
N SER A 38 -23.18 -11.86 -21.12
CA SER A 38 -23.71 -10.54 -21.49
C SER A 38 -23.45 -10.15 -22.94
N GLY A 39 -23.01 -11.10 -23.79
CA GLY A 39 -22.65 -10.85 -25.18
C GLY A 39 -21.37 -10.00 -25.34
N VAL A 40 -20.52 -9.93 -24.31
CA VAL A 40 -19.28 -9.17 -24.30
C VAL A 40 -18.09 -10.11 -24.53
N THR A 41 -17.23 -9.76 -25.48
CA THR A 41 -15.98 -10.47 -25.77
C THR A 41 -14.82 -9.78 -25.04
N VAL A 42 -13.93 -10.57 -24.45
CA VAL A 42 -12.67 -10.12 -23.85
C VAL A 42 -11.56 -10.34 -24.90
N GLU A 43 -11.13 -9.28 -25.57
CA GLU A 43 -10.08 -9.37 -26.59
C GLU A 43 -8.68 -9.51 -26.00
N ALA A 44 -8.46 -8.90 -24.83
CA ALA A 44 -7.21 -8.97 -24.08
C ALA A 44 -7.45 -8.75 -22.58
N ALA A 45 -6.63 -9.38 -21.74
CA ALA A 45 -6.62 -9.16 -20.31
C ALA A 45 -5.18 -9.18 -19.79
N GLU A 46 -4.83 -8.16 -19.01
CA GLU A 46 -3.52 -8.04 -18.36
C GLU A 46 -3.74 -7.96 -16.84
N ALA A 47 -3.16 -8.88 -16.08
CA ALA A 47 -3.15 -8.81 -14.63
C ALA A 47 -2.31 -7.60 -14.16
N VAL A 48 -2.95 -6.64 -13.51
CA VAL A 48 -2.29 -5.41 -13.02
C VAL A 48 -2.14 -5.38 -11.50
N GLN A 49 -2.86 -6.26 -10.81
CA GLN A 49 -2.73 -6.43 -9.36
C GLN A 49 -3.13 -7.85 -8.98
N VAL A 50 -2.31 -8.47 -8.13
CA VAL A 50 -2.57 -9.80 -7.54
C VAL A 50 -2.47 -9.69 -6.03
N THR A 51 -3.49 -10.14 -5.33
CA THR A 51 -3.46 -10.36 -3.89
C THR A 51 -3.67 -11.85 -3.65
N HIS A 52 -2.65 -12.51 -3.17
CA HIS A 52 -2.66 -13.96 -2.93
C HIS A 52 -2.37 -14.25 -1.47
N TRP A 53 -3.19 -15.10 -0.89
CA TRP A 53 -3.01 -15.71 0.42
C TRP A 53 -2.89 -17.21 0.21
N PRO A 54 -1.68 -17.80 0.29
CA PRO A 54 -1.44 -19.20 -0.03
C PRO A 54 -2.45 -20.14 0.64
N GLY A 55 -3.05 -21.03 -0.15
CA GLY A 55 -4.05 -21.98 0.27
C GLY A 55 -5.41 -21.41 0.70
N ARG A 56 -5.66 -20.10 0.55
CA ARG A 56 -6.89 -19.47 1.07
C ARG A 56 -7.68 -18.67 0.03
N SER A 57 -7.02 -17.77 -0.67
CA SER A 57 -7.70 -16.90 -1.64
C SER A 57 -6.74 -16.24 -2.59
N VAL A 58 -7.22 -15.95 -3.77
CA VAL A 58 -6.55 -15.10 -4.76
C VAL A 58 -7.53 -14.08 -5.31
N THR A 59 -7.10 -12.84 -5.41
CA THR A 59 -7.85 -11.77 -6.09
C THR A 59 -6.94 -11.15 -7.14
N VAL A 60 -7.40 -11.16 -8.38
CA VAL A 60 -6.67 -10.58 -9.51
C VAL A 60 -7.50 -9.46 -10.11
N ARG A 61 -6.88 -8.29 -10.29
CA ARG A 61 -7.44 -7.19 -11.04
C ARG A 61 -6.76 -7.13 -12.40
N TYR A 62 -7.56 -7.04 -13.44
CA TYR A 62 -7.12 -6.98 -14.83
C TYR A 62 -7.45 -5.62 -15.44
N LYS A 63 -6.57 -5.18 -16.34
CA LYS A 63 -6.92 -4.26 -17.40
C LYS A 63 -7.34 -5.12 -18.60
N ALA A 64 -8.58 -4.97 -19.07
CA ALA A 64 -9.14 -5.80 -20.12
C ALA A 64 -9.69 -4.94 -21.26
N GLU A 65 -9.46 -5.37 -22.47
CA GLU A 65 -10.10 -4.79 -23.66
C GLU A 65 -11.38 -5.56 -23.94
N LEU A 66 -12.52 -4.86 -23.88
CA LEU A 66 -13.86 -5.44 -24.03
C LEU A 66 -14.55 -4.93 -25.27
N VAL A 67 -15.28 -5.81 -25.95
CA VAL A 67 -16.12 -5.48 -27.12
C VAL A 67 -17.46 -6.18 -27.01
N GLY A 68 -18.56 -5.41 -27.11
CA GLY A 68 -19.91 -5.95 -27.05
C GLY A 68 -20.99 -4.87 -26.96
N PRO A 69 -22.25 -5.26 -26.80
CA PRO A 69 -23.37 -4.30 -26.71
C PRO A 69 -23.19 -3.30 -25.57
N GLY A 70 -23.03 -2.01 -25.92
CA GLY A 70 -22.87 -0.93 -24.95
C GLY A 70 -21.53 -0.94 -24.17
N VAL A 71 -20.56 -1.76 -24.58
CA VAL A 71 -19.25 -1.90 -23.95
C VAL A 71 -18.17 -1.95 -25.01
N GLN A 72 -17.23 -1.01 -24.96
CA GLN A 72 -16.07 -0.99 -25.86
C GLN A 72 -14.85 -0.35 -25.19
N GLY A 73 -13.66 -0.90 -25.50
CA GLY A 73 -12.37 -0.37 -25.04
C GLY A 73 -11.91 -0.90 -23.69
N SER A 74 -11.08 -0.12 -23.01
CA SER A 74 -10.36 -0.56 -21.83
C SER A 74 -11.20 -0.49 -20.56
N HIS A 75 -11.35 -1.60 -19.88
CA HIS A 75 -12.11 -1.75 -18.64
C HIS A 75 -11.29 -2.45 -17.55
N GLN A 76 -11.71 -2.34 -16.31
CA GLN A 76 -11.13 -3.11 -15.22
C GLN A 76 -12.06 -4.27 -14.85
N LEU A 77 -11.53 -5.49 -14.87
CA LEU A 77 -12.19 -6.68 -14.36
C LEU A 77 -11.50 -7.13 -13.07
N VAL A 78 -12.25 -7.74 -12.19
CA VAL A 78 -11.72 -8.38 -10.99
C VAL A 78 -12.21 -9.82 -10.96
N ALA A 79 -11.31 -10.74 -10.65
CA ALA A 79 -11.64 -12.12 -10.38
C ALA A 79 -11.12 -12.54 -9.00
N ILE A 80 -11.92 -13.32 -8.28
CA ILE A 80 -11.59 -13.85 -6.95
C ILE A 80 -11.82 -15.36 -6.90
N GLY A 81 -10.78 -16.09 -6.46
CA GLY A 81 -10.87 -17.50 -6.08
C GLY A 81 -10.84 -17.66 -4.56
N GLY A 82 -11.44 -18.73 -4.06
CA GLY A 82 -11.69 -18.99 -2.64
C GLY A 82 -13.09 -18.54 -2.21
N LYS A 83 -13.22 -17.63 -1.25
CA LYS A 83 -14.54 -17.11 -0.81
C LYS A 83 -15.09 -16.10 -1.81
N VAL A 84 -16.07 -16.53 -2.62
CA VAL A 84 -16.76 -15.69 -3.59
C VAL A 84 -17.85 -14.87 -2.91
N PRO A 85 -17.93 -13.54 -3.12
CA PRO A 85 -18.99 -12.70 -2.56
C PRO A 85 -20.31 -12.86 -3.30
N ASP A 86 -21.39 -12.63 -2.59
CA ASP A 86 -22.71 -12.46 -3.22
C ASP A 86 -22.69 -11.23 -4.15
N GLY A 87 -23.41 -11.31 -5.28
CA GLY A 87 -23.43 -10.22 -6.28
C GLY A 87 -22.32 -10.26 -7.32
N ALA A 88 -21.30 -11.11 -7.19
CA ALA A 88 -20.36 -11.40 -8.26
C ALA A 88 -20.97 -12.39 -9.28
N ALA A 89 -20.61 -12.24 -10.56
CA ALA A 89 -20.85 -13.31 -11.53
C ALA A 89 -19.99 -14.53 -11.16
N VAL A 90 -20.58 -15.71 -11.10
CA VAL A 90 -19.89 -16.93 -10.67
C VAL A 90 -19.65 -17.84 -11.86
N VAL A 91 -18.39 -18.16 -12.10
CA VAL A 91 -17.98 -19.23 -13.00
C VAL A 91 -17.53 -20.41 -12.16
N ALA A 92 -18.12 -21.59 -12.40
CA ALA A 92 -17.82 -22.82 -11.67
C ALA A 92 -17.24 -23.85 -12.61
N ASN A 93 -16.18 -24.55 -12.16
CA ASN A 93 -15.61 -25.71 -12.79
C ASN A 93 -15.42 -26.79 -11.71
N GLY A 94 -16.34 -27.74 -11.65
CA GLY A 94 -16.39 -28.73 -10.57
C GLY A 94 -16.62 -28.08 -9.21
N SER A 95 -15.69 -28.31 -8.26
CA SER A 95 -15.73 -27.72 -6.91
C SER A 95 -15.16 -26.30 -6.84
N HIS A 96 -14.50 -25.83 -7.89
CA HIS A 96 -13.84 -24.53 -7.92
C HIS A 96 -14.82 -23.46 -8.39
N ARG A 97 -14.84 -22.34 -7.64
CA ARG A 97 -15.73 -21.23 -7.95
C ARG A 97 -14.91 -19.94 -8.01
N ILE A 98 -15.08 -19.22 -9.12
CA ILE A 98 -14.45 -17.92 -9.35
C ILE A 98 -15.53 -16.86 -9.44
N GLY A 99 -15.47 -15.87 -8.59
CA GLY A 99 -16.33 -14.68 -8.65
C GLY A 99 -15.70 -13.62 -9.53
N ILE A 100 -16.51 -12.98 -10.40
CA ILE A 100 -16.03 -11.98 -11.35
C ILE A 100 -16.95 -10.78 -11.31
N TRP A 101 -16.36 -9.58 -11.37
CA TRP A 101 -17.10 -8.33 -11.57
C TRP A 101 -16.30 -7.33 -12.40
N ARG A 102 -17.04 -6.40 -12.99
CA ARG A 102 -16.47 -5.25 -13.70
C ARG A 102 -16.53 -4.01 -12.83
N VAL A 103 -15.42 -3.30 -12.69
CA VAL A 103 -15.39 -1.99 -12.04
C VAL A 103 -16.25 -1.02 -12.87
N PRO A 104 -17.14 -0.24 -12.24
CA PRO A 104 -17.21 0.09 -10.81
C PRO A 104 -18.14 -0.78 -9.93
N PHE A 105 -18.64 -1.91 -10.38
CA PHE A 105 -19.64 -2.74 -9.68
C PHE A 105 -18.97 -3.72 -8.70
N ASP A 106 -18.28 -3.22 -7.68
CA ASP A 106 -17.68 -4.05 -6.63
C ASP A 106 -18.74 -4.47 -5.61
N PRO A 107 -18.95 -5.80 -5.37
CA PRO A 107 -19.99 -6.28 -4.46
C PRO A 107 -19.83 -5.82 -3.00
N PHE A 108 -18.62 -5.48 -2.59
CA PHE A 108 -18.30 -5.03 -1.22
C PHE A 108 -18.29 -3.50 -1.07
N LEU A 109 -18.32 -2.76 -2.18
CA LEU A 109 -18.22 -1.31 -2.20
C LEU A 109 -19.38 -0.72 -3.01
N PRO A 110 -20.61 -0.77 -2.46
CA PRO A 110 -21.85 -0.43 -3.20
C PRO A 110 -21.85 1.00 -3.76
N GLY A 111 -21.19 1.93 -3.06
CA GLY A 111 -21.08 3.32 -3.50
C GLY A 111 -20.10 3.60 -4.63
N LEU A 112 -19.27 2.61 -5.05
CA LEU A 112 -18.21 2.88 -6.02
C LEU A 112 -18.75 3.33 -7.38
N SER A 113 -19.86 2.75 -7.81
CA SER A 113 -20.52 3.13 -9.06
C SER A 113 -21.04 4.58 -9.01
N ALA A 114 -21.69 4.96 -7.91
CA ALA A 114 -22.19 6.33 -7.70
C ALA A 114 -21.03 7.34 -7.60
N ALA A 115 -19.97 7.01 -6.86
CA ALA A 115 -18.80 7.86 -6.67
C ALA A 115 -18.04 8.14 -7.98
N LEU A 116 -18.07 7.21 -8.94
CA LEU A 116 -17.42 7.35 -10.24
C LEU A 116 -18.34 7.90 -11.34
N ASN A 117 -19.62 8.09 -11.05
CA ASN A 117 -20.56 8.70 -11.97
C ASN A 117 -20.68 10.21 -11.67
N PRO A 118 -20.24 11.12 -12.57
CA PRO A 118 -20.20 12.56 -12.27
C PRO A 118 -21.56 13.16 -11.84
N PRO A 119 -22.72 12.86 -12.47
CA PRO A 119 -24.01 13.31 -12.00
C PRO A 119 -24.39 12.82 -10.59
N ALA A 120 -24.12 11.56 -10.27
CA ALA A 120 -24.40 11.01 -8.94
C ALA A 120 -23.44 11.60 -7.88
N ALA A 121 -22.17 11.79 -8.23
CA ALA A 121 -21.20 12.46 -7.37
C ALA A 121 -21.59 13.92 -7.11
N ALA A 122 -22.09 14.64 -8.12
CA ALA A 122 -22.63 16.00 -7.97
C ALA A 122 -23.79 16.05 -6.97
N ALA A 123 -24.74 15.13 -7.09
CA ALA A 123 -25.87 15.03 -6.15
C ALA A 123 -25.38 14.75 -4.71
N LEU A 124 -24.39 13.86 -4.57
CA LEU A 124 -23.78 13.57 -3.29
C LEU A 124 -23.06 14.79 -2.70
N MET A 125 -22.30 15.56 -3.50
CA MET A 125 -21.66 16.80 -3.04
C MET A 125 -22.70 17.80 -2.54
N ALA A 126 -23.81 17.98 -3.24
CA ALA A 126 -24.89 18.85 -2.82
C ALA A 126 -25.52 18.38 -1.48
N GLN A 127 -25.73 17.08 -1.28
CA GLN A 127 -26.23 16.52 -0.01
C GLN A 127 -25.27 16.76 1.16
N LEU A 128 -23.95 16.76 0.89
CA LEU A 128 -22.92 17.02 1.88
C LEU A 128 -22.65 18.51 2.10
N GLY A 129 -23.38 19.40 1.42
CA GLY A 129 -23.19 20.85 1.51
C GLY A 129 -21.89 21.34 0.89
N VAL A 130 -21.29 20.57 -0.02
CA VAL A 130 -20.07 20.96 -0.76
C VAL A 130 -20.50 21.72 -2.01
N GLU A 131 -20.22 23.03 -2.00
CA GLU A 131 -20.49 23.90 -3.15
C GLU A 131 -19.58 23.62 -4.32
N GLY A 132 -20.09 23.79 -5.54
CA GLY A 132 -19.33 23.64 -6.78
C GLY A 132 -20.19 23.11 -7.93
N ASP A 133 -19.62 23.18 -9.12
CA ASP A 133 -20.19 22.67 -10.36
C ASP A 133 -19.16 21.91 -11.18
N SER A 134 -19.57 21.39 -12.33
CA SER A 134 -18.66 20.76 -13.30
C SER A 134 -17.83 19.63 -12.69
N TRP A 135 -18.47 18.81 -11.85
CA TRP A 135 -17.80 17.73 -11.12
C TRP A 135 -17.21 16.68 -12.06
N ALA A 136 -15.91 16.41 -11.89
CA ALA A 136 -15.20 15.31 -12.53
C ALA A 136 -14.75 14.29 -11.48
N THR A 137 -14.84 13.02 -11.81
CA THR A 137 -14.50 11.93 -10.90
C THR A 137 -13.31 11.13 -11.43
N ARG A 138 -12.42 10.68 -10.53
CA ARG A 138 -11.27 9.88 -10.89
C ARG A 138 -10.96 8.87 -9.79
N LEU A 139 -10.88 7.59 -10.15
CA LEU A 139 -10.42 6.54 -9.25
C LEU A 139 -8.93 6.73 -8.94
N VAL A 140 -8.61 7.02 -7.68
CA VAL A 140 -7.23 7.28 -7.22
C VAL A 140 -6.57 6.00 -6.72
N ALA A 141 -7.31 5.25 -5.89
CA ALA A 141 -6.85 3.97 -5.36
C ALA A 141 -8.01 2.98 -5.33
N TYR A 142 -7.69 1.72 -5.58
CA TYR A 142 -8.67 0.64 -5.52
C TYR A 142 -8.00 -0.65 -5.06
N ARG A 143 -8.51 -1.21 -3.99
CA ARG A 143 -8.22 -2.56 -3.50
C ARG A 143 -9.53 -3.35 -3.55
N PRO A 144 -9.73 -4.23 -4.54
CA PRO A 144 -10.98 -4.97 -4.72
C PRO A 144 -11.49 -5.58 -3.44
N GLY A 145 -12.78 -5.40 -3.16
CA GLY A 145 -13.44 -5.93 -1.99
C GLY A 145 -13.04 -5.34 -0.65
N LYS A 146 -12.17 -4.33 -0.63
CA LYS A 146 -11.66 -3.75 0.62
C LYS A 146 -11.85 -2.25 0.73
N ARG A 147 -11.37 -1.49 -0.24
CA ARG A 147 -11.49 -0.02 -0.23
C ARG A 147 -11.29 0.58 -1.62
N ALA A 148 -11.88 1.74 -1.82
CA ALA A 148 -11.58 2.62 -2.95
C ALA A 148 -11.44 4.06 -2.49
N VAL A 149 -10.70 4.87 -3.25
CA VAL A 149 -10.61 6.31 -3.09
C VAL A 149 -10.90 6.96 -4.44
N VAL A 150 -11.91 7.82 -4.46
CA VAL A 150 -12.30 8.58 -5.64
C VAL A 150 -12.05 10.06 -5.37
N HIS A 151 -11.29 10.70 -6.23
CA HIS A 151 -11.16 12.16 -6.24
C HIS A 151 -12.32 12.74 -7.03
N VAL A 152 -13.02 13.69 -6.42
CA VAL A 152 -14.11 14.46 -7.03
C VAL A 152 -13.64 15.91 -7.09
N GLY A 153 -13.32 16.39 -8.29
CA GLY A 153 -12.88 17.76 -8.52
C GLY A 153 -13.96 18.59 -9.15
N GLY A 154 -14.18 19.80 -8.66
CA GLY A 154 -15.12 20.79 -9.20
C GLY A 154 -14.45 22.15 -9.44
N SER A 155 -15.24 23.13 -9.88
CA SER A 155 -14.76 24.49 -10.17
C SER A 155 -14.22 25.24 -8.95
N VAL A 156 -14.72 24.92 -7.75
CA VAL A 156 -14.43 25.65 -6.49
C VAL A 156 -13.46 24.88 -5.59
N GLY A 157 -13.28 23.58 -5.82
CA GLY A 157 -12.42 22.76 -4.98
C GLY A 157 -12.50 21.27 -5.31
N SER A 158 -11.96 20.45 -4.42
CA SER A 158 -11.98 19.00 -4.56
C SER A 158 -12.19 18.30 -3.24
N VAL A 159 -12.72 17.07 -3.32
CA VAL A 159 -13.03 16.19 -2.20
C VAL A 159 -12.52 14.78 -2.52
N TYR A 160 -12.11 14.05 -1.54
CA TYR A 160 -11.81 12.62 -1.66
C TYR A 160 -12.94 11.81 -1.04
N LEU A 161 -13.58 10.96 -1.84
CA LEU A 161 -14.53 9.97 -1.36
C LEU A 161 -13.79 8.69 -1.04
N LYS A 162 -13.76 8.30 0.22
CA LYS A 162 -13.18 7.04 0.68
C LYS A 162 -14.30 6.04 0.90
N LEU A 163 -14.24 4.94 0.17
CA LEU A 163 -15.24 3.87 0.19
C LEU A 163 -14.67 2.66 0.93
N LEU A 164 -15.46 2.13 1.85
CA LEU A 164 -15.13 1.00 2.72
C LEU A 164 -16.37 0.11 2.89
N PRO A 165 -16.24 -1.11 3.41
CA PRO A 165 -17.35 -1.86 3.95
C PRO A 165 -18.15 -1.01 4.96
N THR A 166 -19.47 -1.10 4.92
CA THR A 166 -20.38 -0.18 5.61
C THR A 166 -20.20 -0.16 7.14
N ASP A 167 -19.74 -1.26 7.73
CA ASP A 167 -19.47 -1.40 9.16
C ASP A 167 -18.27 -0.58 9.66
N GLN A 168 -17.44 -0.04 8.77
CA GLN A 168 -16.23 0.75 9.10
C GLN A 168 -16.41 2.25 8.98
N ILE A 169 -17.52 2.69 8.39
CA ILE A 169 -17.72 4.08 7.98
C ILE A 169 -17.86 5.03 9.18
N GLU A 170 -18.70 4.69 10.17
CA GLU A 170 -18.96 5.53 11.33
C GLU A 170 -17.67 5.77 12.13
N ARG A 171 -16.95 4.69 12.40
CA ARG A 171 -15.67 4.80 13.10
C ARG A 171 -14.69 5.74 12.40
N LEU A 172 -14.52 5.59 11.09
CA LEU A 172 -13.63 6.45 10.32
C LEU A 172 -14.06 7.91 10.34
N HIS A 173 -15.36 8.16 10.20
CA HIS A 173 -15.92 9.51 10.28
C HIS A 173 -15.62 10.17 11.63
N ASP A 174 -15.89 9.48 12.72
CA ASP A 174 -15.68 9.99 14.07
C ASP A 174 -14.19 10.22 14.38
N GLU A 175 -13.30 9.29 13.97
CA GLU A 175 -11.86 9.45 14.11
C GLU A 175 -11.37 10.71 13.38
N HIS A 176 -11.76 10.90 12.12
CA HIS A 176 -11.41 12.11 11.37
C HIS A 176 -11.95 13.37 12.04
N ARG A 177 -13.20 13.39 12.49
CA ARG A 177 -13.79 14.57 13.17
C ARG A 177 -13.11 14.91 14.49
N LYS A 178 -12.68 13.89 15.24
CA LYS A 178 -11.99 14.07 16.53
C LYS A 178 -10.58 14.58 16.31
N ILE A 179 -9.79 13.88 15.48
CA ILE A 179 -8.36 14.16 15.30
C ILE A 179 -8.12 15.45 14.51
N ALA A 180 -8.98 15.79 13.54
CA ALA A 180 -8.84 17.01 12.74
C ALA A 180 -9.02 18.33 13.55
N ARG A 181 -9.46 18.25 14.81
CA ARG A 181 -9.51 19.40 15.70
C ARG A 181 -8.14 19.79 16.26
N GLU A 182 -7.24 18.85 16.33
CA GLU A 182 -5.93 18.98 16.98
C GLU A 182 -4.78 18.86 15.98
N LEU A 183 -4.98 18.09 14.91
CA LEU A 183 -3.96 17.81 13.91
C LEU A 183 -4.41 18.15 12.49
N PRO A 184 -3.49 18.55 11.61
CA PRO A 184 -3.80 18.86 10.22
C PRO A 184 -3.99 17.56 9.42
N ILE A 185 -5.15 16.92 9.59
CA ILE A 185 -5.60 15.78 8.78
C ILE A 185 -6.83 16.17 7.97
N PRO A 186 -7.21 15.43 6.91
CA PRO A 186 -8.44 15.67 6.18
C PRO A 186 -9.65 15.68 7.11
N GLN A 187 -10.38 16.78 7.15
CA GLN A 187 -11.66 16.82 7.89
C GLN A 187 -12.70 15.97 7.18
N SER A 188 -13.48 15.19 7.93
CA SER A 188 -14.65 14.53 7.37
C SER A 188 -15.78 15.53 7.17
N LEU A 189 -16.22 15.67 5.92
CA LEU A 189 -17.31 16.55 5.51
C LEU A 189 -18.69 15.89 5.69
N GLY A 190 -18.71 14.54 5.73
CA GLY A 190 -19.93 13.77 5.93
C GLY A 190 -19.77 12.32 5.50
N VAL A 191 -20.83 11.55 5.71
CA VAL A 191 -20.90 10.12 5.41
C VAL A 191 -22.17 9.75 4.67
N SER A 192 -22.10 8.65 3.91
CA SER A 192 -23.26 7.93 3.42
C SER A 192 -23.14 6.46 3.83
N HIS A 193 -23.95 6.04 4.77
CA HIS A 193 -23.97 4.64 5.24
C HIS A 193 -24.46 3.69 4.15
N GLU A 194 -25.49 4.10 3.39
CA GLU A 194 -26.02 3.32 2.27
C GLU A 194 -24.94 3.03 1.21
N LEU A 195 -24.13 4.03 0.88
CA LEU A 195 -23.08 3.94 -0.12
C LEU A 195 -21.73 3.44 0.45
N GLY A 196 -21.61 3.29 1.76
CA GLY A 196 -20.36 2.88 2.40
C GLY A 196 -19.22 3.87 2.14
N LEU A 197 -19.44 5.18 2.29
CA LEU A 197 -18.44 6.19 1.99
C LEU A 197 -18.33 7.30 3.03
N VAL A 198 -17.12 7.84 3.13
CA VAL A 198 -16.79 9.07 3.87
C VAL A 198 -16.22 10.09 2.88
N ALA A 199 -16.72 11.33 2.92
CA ALA A 199 -16.18 12.45 2.15
C ALA A 199 -15.14 13.19 2.99
N LEU A 200 -13.93 13.34 2.46
CA LEU A 200 -12.78 13.92 3.12
C LEU A 200 -12.32 15.19 2.40
N GLN A 201 -12.03 16.22 3.18
CA GLN A 201 -11.45 17.46 2.68
C GLN A 201 -10.09 17.21 2.01
N THR A 202 -9.82 17.91 0.91
CA THR A 202 -8.50 17.93 0.30
C THR A 202 -7.55 18.79 1.14
N LEU A 203 -6.39 18.24 1.52
CA LEU A 203 -5.33 19.02 2.15
C LEU A 203 -4.49 19.79 1.11
N PRO A 204 -3.96 20.96 1.46
CA PRO A 204 -3.07 21.73 0.60
C PRO A 204 -1.68 21.07 0.47
N GLY A 205 -0.91 21.53 -0.51
CA GLY A 205 0.47 21.10 -0.71
C GLY A 205 0.61 19.85 -1.59
N ILE A 206 1.77 19.21 -1.49
CA ILE A 206 2.13 17.98 -2.18
C ILE A 206 2.62 16.94 -1.18
N THR A 207 2.71 15.69 -1.58
CA THR A 207 3.27 14.66 -0.68
C THR A 207 4.77 14.84 -0.49
N LEU A 208 5.29 14.49 0.69
CA LEU A 208 6.74 14.46 0.94
C LEU A 208 7.47 13.57 -0.09
N ARG A 209 6.82 12.46 -0.50
CA ARG A 209 7.33 11.63 -1.59
C ARG A 209 7.54 12.41 -2.87
N GLU A 210 6.55 13.19 -3.29
CA GLU A 210 6.62 13.99 -4.51
C GLU A 210 7.72 15.05 -4.40
N ALA A 211 7.81 15.75 -3.26
CA ALA A 211 8.84 16.75 -3.00
C ALA A 211 10.26 16.15 -3.06
N LEU A 212 10.46 14.99 -2.40
CA LEU A 212 11.75 14.28 -2.40
C LEU A 212 12.15 13.78 -3.80
N VAL A 213 11.20 13.21 -4.54
CA VAL A 213 11.47 12.70 -5.92
C VAL A 213 11.79 13.83 -6.88
N LYS A 214 11.15 14.99 -6.73
CA LYS A 214 11.40 16.20 -7.53
C LYS A 214 12.57 17.04 -6.99
N ALA A 215 13.23 16.60 -5.94
CA ALA A 215 14.31 17.34 -5.25
C ALA A 215 13.94 18.78 -4.87
N LEU A 216 12.68 18.97 -4.45
CA LEU A 216 12.20 20.24 -3.90
C LEU A 216 12.63 20.40 -2.44
N GLU A 217 12.43 21.61 -1.91
CA GLU A 217 12.60 21.88 -0.50
C GLU A 217 11.63 21.04 0.35
N VAL A 218 12.12 20.52 1.49
CA VAL A 218 11.35 19.64 2.37
C VAL A 218 11.61 20.01 3.84
N PRO A 219 10.64 19.75 4.73
CA PRO A 219 10.79 19.97 6.17
C PRO A 219 11.97 19.19 6.77
N LEU A 220 12.41 19.61 7.95
CA LEU A 220 13.33 18.81 8.76
C LEU A 220 12.65 17.49 9.20
N PRO A 221 13.40 16.39 9.35
CA PRO A 221 12.85 15.12 9.82
C PRO A 221 12.10 15.21 11.14
N GLU A 222 12.56 16.05 12.06
CA GLU A 222 11.94 16.28 13.37
C GLU A 222 10.51 16.85 13.22
N ALA A 223 10.30 17.78 12.28
CA ALA A 223 8.98 18.32 11.99
C ALA A 223 8.04 17.26 11.38
N VAL A 224 8.58 16.33 10.59
CA VAL A 224 7.80 15.20 10.05
C VAL A 224 7.42 14.22 11.16
N LEU A 225 8.37 13.88 12.05
CA LEU A 225 8.14 12.97 13.17
C LEU A 225 7.20 13.54 14.25
N SER A 226 7.06 14.87 14.33
CA SER A 226 6.13 15.49 15.27
C SER A 226 4.67 15.21 14.95
N LEU A 227 4.31 14.87 13.71
CA LEU A 227 2.93 14.55 13.33
C LEU A 227 2.39 13.30 14.07
N PRO A 228 2.98 12.10 13.92
CA PRO A 228 2.50 10.93 14.64
C PRO A 228 2.67 11.06 16.15
N ALA A 229 3.69 11.79 16.62
CA ALA A 229 3.92 12.04 18.05
C ALA A 229 2.83 12.91 18.70
N ALA A 230 2.09 13.68 17.92
CA ALA A 230 0.97 14.51 18.40
C ALA A 230 -0.40 13.83 18.28
N LEU A 231 -0.47 12.57 17.85
CA LEU A 231 -1.73 11.81 17.80
C LEU A 231 -2.34 11.68 19.21
N PRO A 232 -3.66 11.85 19.35
CA PRO A 232 -4.33 11.63 20.63
C PRO A 232 -4.35 10.15 21.00
N ASP A 233 -4.67 9.87 22.26
CA ASP A 233 -4.83 8.48 22.71
C ASP A 233 -5.92 7.75 21.92
N PRO A 234 -5.58 6.59 21.33
CA PRO A 234 -6.56 5.75 20.65
C PRO A 234 -7.56 5.15 21.63
N PRO A 235 -8.71 4.66 21.15
CA PRO A 235 -9.61 3.86 21.97
C PRO A 235 -8.89 2.69 22.63
N PHE A 236 -9.33 2.33 23.85
CA PHE A 236 -8.77 1.18 24.57
C PHE A 236 -8.88 -0.11 23.74
N GLY A 237 -7.78 -0.86 23.64
CA GLY A 237 -7.73 -2.10 22.89
C GLY A 237 -7.56 -1.97 21.38
N GLN A 238 -7.51 -0.75 20.83
CA GLN A 238 -7.22 -0.52 19.42
C GLN A 238 -5.70 -0.64 19.16
N LEU A 239 -5.25 -1.87 18.98
CA LEU A 239 -3.84 -2.18 18.76
C LEU A 239 -3.50 -2.17 17.26
N VAL A 240 -2.33 -1.63 16.92
CA VAL A 240 -1.74 -1.71 15.59
C VAL A 240 -0.77 -2.87 15.53
N ALA A 241 -0.90 -3.72 14.52
CA ALA A 241 0.10 -4.75 14.26
C ALA A 241 1.46 -4.09 13.95
N SER A 242 2.49 -4.41 14.73
CA SER A 242 3.82 -3.83 14.55
C SER A 242 4.46 -4.25 13.23
N PRO A 243 5.50 -3.55 12.74
CA PRO A 243 6.31 -4.00 11.61
C PRO A 243 6.81 -5.43 11.77
N ILE A 244 7.24 -5.82 12.96
CA ILE A 244 7.74 -7.18 13.28
C ILE A 244 6.64 -8.23 13.08
N GLN A 245 5.45 -7.99 13.62
CA GLN A 245 4.30 -8.90 13.45
C GLN A 245 3.87 -9.02 11.99
N ARG A 246 3.86 -7.91 11.25
CA ARG A 246 3.55 -7.90 9.82
C ARG A 246 4.59 -8.67 9.00
N ALA A 247 5.89 -8.53 9.32
CA ALA A 247 6.97 -9.25 8.64
C ALA A 247 6.82 -10.77 8.79
N ALA A 248 6.52 -11.25 9.99
CA ALA A 248 6.26 -12.68 10.23
C ALA A 248 5.11 -13.21 9.36
N SER A 249 4.05 -12.41 9.17
CA SER A 249 2.87 -12.79 8.38
C SER A 249 3.14 -12.92 6.88
N VAL A 250 4.17 -12.25 6.34
CA VAL A 250 4.48 -12.28 4.89
C VAL A 250 5.57 -13.28 4.52
N ALA A 251 6.26 -13.87 5.51
CA ALA A 251 7.37 -14.80 5.27
C ALA A 251 6.95 -16.00 4.41
N GLY A 252 5.80 -16.61 4.69
CA GLY A 252 5.25 -17.70 3.90
C GLY A 252 4.98 -17.32 2.45
N MET A 253 4.46 -16.11 2.21
CA MET A 253 4.24 -15.60 0.86
C MET A 253 5.55 -15.37 0.11
N LEU A 254 6.58 -14.86 0.77
CA LEU A 254 7.89 -14.65 0.15
C LEU A 254 8.57 -15.97 -0.19
N ALA A 255 8.47 -16.97 0.68
CA ALA A 255 8.97 -18.33 0.42
C ALA A 255 8.20 -19.00 -0.74
N PHE A 256 6.90 -18.74 -0.88
CA PHE A 256 6.10 -19.18 -2.00
C PHE A 256 6.53 -18.50 -3.33
N LEU A 257 6.74 -17.19 -3.31
CA LEU A 257 7.14 -16.43 -4.51
C LEU A 257 8.56 -16.74 -4.99
N LEU A 258 9.49 -16.98 -4.07
CA LEU A 258 10.91 -17.22 -4.32
C LEU A 258 11.40 -18.41 -3.47
N PRO A 259 11.02 -19.66 -3.82
CA PRO A 259 11.40 -20.85 -3.05
C PRO A 259 12.91 -20.97 -2.84
N GLU A 260 13.71 -20.54 -3.82
CA GLU A 260 15.18 -20.54 -3.75
C GLU A 260 15.74 -19.55 -2.71
N ARG A 261 14.92 -18.64 -2.19
CA ARG A 261 15.28 -17.64 -1.16
C ARG A 261 14.64 -17.93 0.20
N SER A 262 13.93 -19.02 0.36
CA SER A 262 13.21 -19.37 1.60
C SER A 262 14.12 -19.38 2.83
N GLN A 263 15.35 -19.89 2.71
CA GLN A 263 16.34 -19.88 3.79
C GLN A 263 16.78 -18.45 4.16
N GLN A 264 16.95 -17.56 3.17
CA GLN A 264 17.24 -16.14 3.42
C GLN A 264 16.08 -15.46 4.14
N VAL A 265 14.83 -15.70 3.72
CA VAL A 265 13.63 -15.18 4.38
C VAL A 265 13.57 -15.62 5.83
N ALA A 266 13.76 -16.93 6.10
CA ALA A 266 13.79 -17.48 7.45
C ALA A 266 14.88 -16.82 8.31
N SER A 267 16.11 -16.68 7.79
CA SER A 267 17.21 -16.02 8.49
C SER A 267 16.94 -14.55 8.81
N ILE A 268 16.27 -13.81 7.92
CA ILE A 268 15.87 -12.41 8.17
C ILE A 268 14.83 -12.37 9.28
N VAL A 269 13.79 -13.22 9.23
CA VAL A 269 12.74 -13.28 10.26
C VAL A 269 13.32 -13.64 11.63
N ASP A 270 14.22 -14.62 11.69
CA ASP A 270 14.90 -15.01 12.92
C ASP A 270 15.71 -13.85 13.53
N ARG A 271 16.43 -13.09 12.70
CA ARG A 271 17.20 -11.92 13.14
C ARG A 271 16.34 -10.74 13.56
N ILE A 272 15.20 -10.52 12.91
CA ILE A 272 14.20 -9.54 13.35
C ILE A 272 13.68 -9.93 14.73
N GLY A 273 13.52 -11.22 14.97
CA GLY A 273 13.05 -11.75 16.23
C GLY A 273 11.53 -11.61 16.44
N GLN A 274 11.13 -11.80 17.67
CA GLN A 274 9.74 -11.64 18.09
C GLN A 274 9.52 -10.25 18.67
N GLU A 275 8.28 -9.80 18.61
CA GLU A 275 7.88 -8.55 19.23
C GLU A 275 8.09 -8.59 20.74
N SER A 276 8.76 -7.58 21.27
CA SER A 276 9.01 -7.40 22.70
C SER A 276 8.43 -6.07 23.19
N GLY A 277 8.02 -6.05 24.45
CA GLY A 277 7.42 -4.87 25.07
C GLY A 277 5.95 -4.64 24.69
N GLU A 278 5.30 -3.74 25.40
CA GLU A 278 3.90 -3.40 25.20
C GLU A 278 3.73 -2.23 24.22
N ALA A 279 2.57 -2.16 23.57
CA ALA A 279 2.14 -1.00 22.82
C ALA A 279 1.85 0.14 23.80
N SER A 280 2.59 1.23 23.75
CA SER A 280 2.60 2.25 24.80
C SER A 280 2.39 3.67 24.30
N VAL A 281 2.35 3.88 22.97
CA VAL A 281 2.14 5.20 22.37
C VAL A 281 1.12 5.12 21.25
N PRO A 282 0.42 6.24 20.97
CA PRO A 282 -0.35 6.38 19.74
C PRO A 282 0.58 6.29 18.52
N VAL A 283 0.16 5.55 17.49
CA VAL A 283 0.85 5.46 16.21
C VAL A 283 -0.13 5.61 15.06
N HIS A 284 0.35 6.11 13.95
CA HIS A 284 -0.40 6.14 12.69
C HIS A 284 -0.56 4.74 12.09
N GLY A 285 0.45 3.88 12.24
CA GLY A 285 0.46 2.49 11.83
C GLY A 285 0.75 2.20 10.36
N ASP A 286 0.67 3.22 9.48
CA ASP A 286 1.08 3.18 8.06
C ASP A 286 1.72 4.52 7.66
N PHE A 287 2.64 5.04 8.50
CA PHE A 287 3.27 6.35 8.35
C PHE A 287 4.45 6.30 7.39
N TYR A 288 4.28 6.83 6.18
CA TYR A 288 5.35 6.92 5.19
C TYR A 288 5.23 8.19 4.34
N GLU A 289 6.22 8.45 3.48
CA GLU A 289 6.38 9.72 2.77
C GLU A 289 5.20 10.15 1.88
N SER A 290 4.33 9.20 1.48
CA SER A 290 3.12 9.54 0.73
C SER A 290 1.95 9.95 1.62
N GLN A 291 2.05 9.75 2.94
CA GLN A 291 1.03 10.14 3.91
C GLN A 291 1.32 11.53 4.53
N VAL A 292 2.45 12.13 4.23
CA VAL A 292 2.85 13.45 4.74
C VAL A 292 2.65 14.49 3.66
N MET A 293 1.87 15.53 3.95
CA MET A 293 1.66 16.69 3.06
C MET A 293 2.60 17.83 3.47
N VAL A 294 3.28 18.42 2.48
CA VAL A 294 4.26 19.46 2.67
C VAL A 294 4.05 20.66 1.73
N ALA A 295 4.47 21.83 2.18
CA ALA A 295 4.52 23.06 1.39
C ALA A 295 5.86 23.76 1.67
N GLY A 296 6.85 23.56 0.80
CA GLY A 296 8.24 23.96 1.03
C GLY A 296 8.81 23.22 2.25
N ASP A 297 9.42 23.98 3.16
CA ASP A 297 10.02 23.51 4.41
C ASP A 297 9.01 23.21 5.55
N ARG A 298 7.70 23.32 5.28
CA ARG A 298 6.65 23.12 6.29
C ARG A 298 5.85 21.87 6.04
N VAL A 299 5.54 21.16 7.13
CA VAL A 299 4.52 20.13 7.15
C VAL A 299 3.15 20.78 7.20
N VAL A 300 2.23 20.40 6.33
CA VAL A 300 0.87 20.95 6.23
C VAL A 300 -0.22 19.90 6.45
N GLY A 301 0.16 18.64 6.62
CA GLY A 301 -0.82 17.62 7.01
C GLY A 301 -0.36 16.18 6.94
N MET A 302 -1.25 15.30 7.40
CA MET A 302 -1.09 13.85 7.42
C MET A 302 -2.35 13.19 6.87
N LEU A 303 -2.18 12.17 6.04
CA LEU A 303 -3.24 11.43 5.35
C LEU A 303 -3.39 10.01 5.92
N ASP A 304 -4.53 9.38 5.64
CA ASP A 304 -4.78 7.92 5.80
C ASP A 304 -4.59 7.38 7.23
N ILE A 305 -5.31 8.00 8.19
CA ILE A 305 -5.27 7.62 9.62
C ILE A 305 -6.04 6.32 9.95
N ASP A 306 -6.47 5.55 8.95
CA ASP A 306 -7.35 4.37 9.12
C ASP A 306 -6.77 3.29 10.03
N THR A 307 -5.45 3.24 10.13
CA THR A 307 -4.70 2.26 10.94
C THR A 307 -4.23 2.81 12.28
N PHE A 308 -4.65 4.04 12.61
CA PHE A 308 -4.34 4.67 13.88
C PHE A 308 -4.69 3.76 15.08
N GLY A 309 -3.81 3.72 16.09
CA GLY A 309 -4.01 2.87 17.25
C GLY A 309 -2.81 2.87 18.20
N TRP A 310 -2.83 2.00 19.20
CA TRP A 310 -1.70 1.80 20.10
C TRP A 310 -0.60 0.99 19.46
N GLY A 311 0.62 1.49 19.51
CA GLY A 311 1.83 0.84 19.00
C GLY A 311 3.07 1.20 19.81
N ARG A 312 4.23 1.14 19.20
CA ARG A 312 5.52 1.37 19.85
C ARG A 312 6.20 2.61 19.27
N PRO A 313 7.05 3.31 20.05
CA PRO A 313 7.68 4.56 19.61
C PRO A 313 8.46 4.46 18.29
N ALA A 314 9.03 3.30 17.98
CA ALA A 314 9.82 3.08 16.77
C ALA A 314 8.99 2.63 15.54
N ASP A 315 7.69 2.34 15.66
CA ASP A 315 6.88 1.74 14.56
C ASP A 315 6.72 2.70 13.38
N ASP A 316 6.25 3.91 13.60
CA ASP A 316 6.07 4.92 12.55
C ASP A 316 7.39 5.42 11.96
N PRO A 317 8.43 5.76 12.77
CA PRO A 317 9.75 6.08 12.25
C PRO A 317 10.36 4.97 11.39
N ALA A 318 10.23 3.71 11.80
CA ALA A 318 10.72 2.57 11.03
C ALA A 318 9.93 2.37 9.73
N THR A 319 8.62 2.60 9.75
CA THR A 319 7.78 2.53 8.55
C THR A 319 8.22 3.58 7.53
N LEU A 320 8.42 4.82 7.95
CA LEU A 320 8.91 5.89 7.08
C LEU A 320 10.30 5.57 6.51
N LEU A 321 11.25 5.14 7.35
CA LEU A 321 12.61 4.77 6.91
C LEU A 321 12.60 3.60 5.94
N GLY A 322 11.82 2.56 6.19
CA GLY A 322 11.71 1.40 5.31
C GLY A 322 11.17 1.75 3.93
N HIS A 323 10.15 2.62 3.88
CA HIS A 323 9.60 3.13 2.63
C HIS A 323 10.60 4.00 1.86
N LEU A 324 11.33 4.91 2.55
CA LEU A 324 12.38 5.72 1.93
C LEU A 324 13.52 4.85 1.37
N ALA A 325 13.92 3.80 2.08
CA ALA A 325 14.96 2.85 1.62
C ALA A 325 14.52 2.13 0.34
N VAL A 326 13.25 1.68 0.26
CA VAL A 326 12.69 1.06 -0.94
C VAL A 326 12.48 2.08 -2.05
N LEU A 327 12.14 3.32 -1.73
CA LEU A 327 12.02 4.40 -2.71
C LEU A 327 13.37 4.71 -3.36
N ASP A 328 14.45 4.86 -2.57
CA ASP A 328 15.80 5.07 -3.09
C ASP A 328 16.28 3.88 -3.92
N GLN A 329 16.00 2.63 -3.50
CA GLN A 329 16.32 1.45 -4.29
C GLN A 329 15.63 1.45 -5.67
N SER A 330 14.37 1.91 -5.73
CA SER A 330 13.56 1.90 -6.96
C SER A 330 13.81 3.11 -7.85
N LYS A 331 14.15 4.25 -7.25
CA LYS A 331 14.42 5.54 -7.89
C LYS A 331 15.54 6.25 -7.12
N PRO A 332 16.80 5.91 -7.39
CA PRO A 332 17.95 6.50 -6.68
C PRO A 332 17.92 8.02 -6.71
N SER A 333 17.96 8.65 -5.51
CA SER A 333 17.86 10.11 -5.37
C SER A 333 18.73 10.61 -4.22
N THR A 334 19.56 11.61 -4.49
CA THR A 334 20.36 12.26 -3.45
C THR A 334 19.49 12.93 -2.38
N SER A 335 18.35 13.52 -2.79
CA SER A 335 17.39 14.12 -1.87
C SER A 335 16.79 13.10 -0.91
N VAL A 336 16.33 11.94 -1.43
CA VAL A 336 15.82 10.84 -0.61
C VAL A 336 16.88 10.35 0.37
N ARG A 337 18.10 10.08 -0.09
CA ARG A 337 19.21 9.61 0.76
C ARG A 337 19.58 10.62 1.85
N SER A 338 19.70 11.89 1.49
CA SER A 338 20.03 12.96 2.45
C SER A 338 18.94 13.10 3.52
N PHE A 339 17.66 13.07 3.13
CA PHE A 339 16.55 13.13 4.07
C PHE A 339 16.55 11.92 5.00
N ALA A 340 16.68 10.69 4.45
CA ALA A 340 16.69 9.47 5.23
C ALA A 340 17.89 9.39 6.19
N SER A 341 19.09 9.85 5.80
CA SER A 341 20.25 9.93 6.71
C SER A 341 19.98 10.84 7.90
N ARG A 342 19.42 12.04 7.67
CA ARG A 342 19.04 12.96 8.75
C ARG A 342 17.95 12.38 9.63
N LEU A 343 17.00 11.63 9.04
CA LEU A 343 15.93 10.96 9.78
C LEU A 343 16.47 9.87 10.71
N VAL A 344 17.41 9.02 10.25
CA VAL A 344 18.09 8.04 11.12
C VAL A 344 18.77 8.75 12.29
N GLN A 345 19.53 9.83 12.04
CA GLN A 345 20.19 10.59 13.10
C GLN A 345 19.21 11.21 14.10
N ALA A 346 18.06 11.69 13.62
CA ALA A 346 17.01 12.22 14.51
C ALA A 346 16.41 11.10 15.38
N CYS A 347 16.17 9.93 14.81
CA CYS A 347 15.64 8.78 15.55
C CYS A 347 16.64 8.21 16.55
N ASP A 348 17.91 8.05 16.18
CA ASP A 348 18.95 7.46 17.03
C ASP A 348 19.23 8.26 18.31
N ARG A 349 18.79 9.54 18.39
CA ARG A 349 18.86 10.35 19.61
C ARG A 349 17.83 9.97 20.66
N ASN A 350 16.70 9.40 20.25
CA ASN A 350 15.53 9.20 21.13
C ASN A 350 15.01 7.76 21.19
N LEU A 351 15.44 6.90 20.28
CA LEU A 351 15.02 5.52 20.16
C LEU A 351 16.20 4.58 20.31
N ASP A 352 15.93 3.32 20.64
CA ASP A 352 16.97 2.29 20.57
C ASP A 352 17.37 2.05 19.12
N PRO A 353 18.65 2.34 18.74
CA PRO A 353 19.09 2.20 17.37
C PRO A 353 19.04 0.75 16.84
N ILE A 354 19.14 -0.26 17.72
CA ILE A 354 19.06 -1.68 17.33
C ILE A 354 17.62 -2.02 16.99
N ASP A 355 16.68 -1.72 17.90
CA ASP A 355 15.24 -1.96 17.68
C ASP A 355 14.74 -1.22 16.44
N LEU A 356 15.11 0.05 16.25
CA LEU A 356 14.76 0.82 15.05
C LEU A 356 15.17 0.09 13.77
N ARG A 357 16.44 -0.39 13.69
CA ARG A 357 16.96 -1.03 12.47
C ARG A 357 16.30 -2.38 12.18
N LEU A 358 15.97 -3.15 13.22
CA LEU A 358 15.24 -4.42 13.08
C LEU A 358 13.80 -4.16 12.60
N ARG A 359 13.13 -3.13 13.09
CA ARG A 359 11.79 -2.72 12.60
C ARG A 359 11.85 -2.22 11.15
N VAL A 360 12.89 -1.47 10.77
CA VAL A 360 13.09 -1.08 9.36
C VAL A 360 13.30 -2.31 8.49
N ALA A 361 14.09 -3.30 8.93
CA ALA A 361 14.25 -4.57 8.21
C ALA A 361 12.89 -5.28 8.03
N ALA A 362 12.06 -5.29 9.08
CA ALA A 362 10.73 -5.86 9.07
C ALA A 362 9.80 -5.14 8.07
N VAL A 363 9.82 -3.80 8.03
CA VAL A 363 9.07 -3.02 7.03
C VAL A 363 9.51 -3.36 5.61
N VAL A 364 10.82 -3.37 5.36
CA VAL A 364 11.37 -3.68 4.02
C VAL A 364 11.01 -5.10 3.59
N LEU A 365 11.03 -6.07 4.52
CA LEU A 365 10.60 -7.44 4.26
C LEU A 365 9.11 -7.48 3.88
N GLY A 366 8.25 -6.76 4.61
CA GLY A 366 6.83 -6.60 4.28
C GLY A 366 6.60 -6.01 2.89
N LEU A 367 7.42 -5.03 2.50
CA LEU A 367 7.35 -4.39 1.18
C LEU A 367 7.88 -5.30 0.06
N ALA A 368 8.61 -6.37 0.36
CA ALA A 368 9.20 -7.24 -0.66
C ALA A 368 8.17 -7.96 -1.54
N THR A 369 6.93 -8.16 -1.07
CA THR A 369 5.84 -8.70 -1.88
C THR A 369 5.23 -7.69 -2.85
N GLY A 370 5.52 -6.40 -2.67
CA GLY A 370 4.91 -5.31 -3.44
C GLY A 370 5.09 -5.41 -4.96
N PRO A 371 6.28 -5.70 -5.51
CA PRO A 371 6.49 -5.84 -6.95
C PRO A 371 5.59 -6.90 -7.59
N PHE A 372 5.45 -8.07 -6.95
CA PHE A 372 4.51 -9.10 -7.36
C PHE A 372 3.07 -8.60 -7.29
N ARG A 373 2.68 -7.99 -6.18
CA ARG A 373 1.30 -7.51 -5.98
C ARG A 373 0.85 -6.56 -7.09
N VAL A 374 1.74 -5.71 -7.62
CA VAL A 374 1.42 -4.76 -8.70
C VAL A 374 1.95 -5.21 -10.06
N GLN A 375 2.24 -6.49 -10.21
CA GLN A 375 2.63 -7.18 -11.44
C GLN A 375 3.73 -6.45 -12.24
N ARG A 376 4.80 -6.02 -11.53
CA ARG A 376 5.99 -5.47 -12.23
C ARG A 376 6.62 -6.53 -13.10
N ALA A 377 7.02 -6.16 -14.33
CA ALA A 377 7.60 -7.10 -15.29
C ALA A 377 8.82 -7.86 -14.73
N ASN A 378 9.62 -7.20 -13.90
CA ASN A 378 10.80 -7.76 -13.23
C ASN A 378 10.58 -7.97 -11.72
N TRP A 379 9.36 -8.38 -11.32
CA TRP A 379 9.03 -8.53 -9.90
C TRP A 379 9.96 -9.50 -9.14
N PRO A 380 10.45 -10.63 -9.73
CA PRO A 380 11.33 -11.53 -8.99
C PRO A 380 12.64 -10.86 -8.58
N GLU A 381 13.29 -10.13 -9.50
CA GLU A 381 14.52 -9.38 -9.26
C GLU A 381 14.31 -8.28 -8.23
N MET A 382 13.21 -7.54 -8.35
CA MET A 382 12.86 -6.50 -7.38
C MET A 382 12.58 -7.07 -6.00
N THR A 383 11.93 -8.24 -5.91
CA THR A 383 11.69 -8.93 -4.63
C THR A 383 13.00 -9.40 -4.02
N ARG A 384 13.90 -10.04 -4.79
CA ARG A 384 15.25 -10.42 -4.32
C ARG A 384 16.02 -9.21 -3.80
N ALA A 385 16.04 -8.12 -4.54
CA ALA A 385 16.73 -6.89 -4.13
C ALA A 385 16.19 -6.33 -2.81
N ARG A 386 14.87 -6.42 -2.55
CA ARG A 386 14.27 -6.02 -1.26
C ARG A 386 14.62 -6.98 -0.13
N LEU A 387 14.69 -8.29 -0.38
CA LEU A 387 15.21 -9.25 0.60
C LEU A 387 16.65 -8.94 0.99
N ASP A 388 17.50 -8.65 0.01
CA ASP A 388 18.88 -8.24 0.26
C ASP A 388 18.95 -6.94 1.07
N LEU A 389 18.07 -5.96 0.79
CA LEU A 389 17.97 -4.72 1.54
C LEU A 389 17.55 -4.96 3.00
N ALA A 390 16.55 -5.82 3.25
CA ALA A 390 16.15 -6.20 4.61
C ALA A 390 17.32 -6.87 5.37
N GLY A 391 18.06 -7.78 4.72
CA GLY A 391 19.24 -8.40 5.28
C GLY A 391 20.34 -7.39 5.66
N ARG A 392 20.54 -6.33 4.87
CA ARG A 392 21.48 -5.25 5.18
C ARG A 392 21.06 -4.44 6.41
N TRP A 393 19.77 -4.17 6.60
CA TRP A 393 19.27 -3.52 7.80
C TRP A 393 19.50 -4.37 9.05
N CYS A 394 19.24 -5.69 8.98
CA CYS A 394 19.59 -6.62 10.06
C CYS A 394 21.11 -6.60 10.37
N ALA A 395 21.97 -6.61 9.35
CA ALA A 395 23.42 -6.52 9.54
C ALA A 395 23.83 -5.20 10.19
N SER A 396 23.14 -4.11 9.87
CA SER A 396 23.35 -2.81 10.51
C SER A 396 23.01 -2.83 12.01
N ALA A 397 21.91 -3.45 12.40
CA ALA A 397 21.55 -3.63 13.80
C ALA A 397 22.68 -4.37 14.57
N SER A 398 23.23 -5.44 13.98
CA SER A 398 24.33 -6.20 14.59
C SER A 398 25.62 -5.37 14.73
N ARG A 399 25.94 -4.50 13.76
CA ARG A 399 27.11 -3.60 13.88
C ARG A 399 26.95 -2.60 15.01
N VAL A 400 25.76 -1.99 15.15
CA VAL A 400 25.46 -1.07 16.24
C VAL A 400 25.58 -1.78 17.60
N ALA A 401 25.12 -3.02 17.73
CA ALA A 401 25.29 -3.82 18.95
C ALA A 401 26.76 -4.02 19.29
N GLY A 402 27.57 -4.44 18.31
CA GLY A 402 29.02 -4.66 18.52
C GLY A 402 29.80 -3.42 18.90
N THR A 403 29.40 -2.22 18.43
CA THR A 403 30.04 -0.96 18.84
C THR A 403 29.67 -0.54 20.27
N ARG A 404 28.48 -0.84 20.74
CA ARG A 404 28.11 -0.62 22.17
C ARG A 404 28.96 -1.45 23.10
N ASP A 405 29.19 -2.73 22.77
CA ASP A 405 29.98 -3.63 23.58
C ASP A 405 31.47 -3.27 23.60
N SER A 406 32.00 -2.68 22.53
CA SER A 406 33.40 -2.29 22.39
C SER A 406 33.72 -0.88 22.93
N GLY A 407 32.75 -0.11 23.37
CA GLY A 407 32.94 1.26 23.85
C GLY A 407 33.40 2.29 22.79
N SER A 408 33.36 1.91 21.51
CA SER A 408 33.75 2.77 20.38
C SER A 408 32.61 3.69 19.96
N SER A 409 32.91 4.97 19.73
CA SER A 409 31.93 5.91 19.19
C SER A 409 31.58 5.58 17.74
N VAL A 410 30.30 5.50 17.41
CA VAL A 410 29.79 5.37 16.04
C VAL A 410 30.05 6.69 15.30
N SER A 411 31.17 6.79 14.60
CA SER A 411 31.44 7.90 13.70
C SER A 411 31.79 7.39 12.31
N GLY A 412 30.98 7.69 11.32
CA GLY A 412 31.44 7.74 9.93
C GLY A 412 30.79 6.82 8.91
N ASP A 413 29.99 5.79 9.27
CA ASP A 413 29.53 4.82 8.28
C ASP A 413 28.02 4.87 7.94
N GLU A 414 27.32 5.89 8.43
CA GLU A 414 25.88 6.10 8.18
C GLU A 414 25.56 6.42 6.72
N ARG A 415 26.50 6.98 5.96
CA ARG A 415 26.36 7.17 4.51
C ARG A 415 26.22 5.84 3.75
N THR A 416 26.73 4.74 4.31
CA THR A 416 26.68 3.41 3.73
C THR A 416 25.34 2.74 3.93
N LEU A 417 24.58 3.07 5.00
CA LEU A 417 23.30 2.44 5.31
C LEU A 417 22.19 2.74 4.29
N ILE A 418 22.22 3.90 3.69
CA ILE A 418 21.23 4.35 2.70
C ILE A 418 21.81 4.30 1.29
N SER A 419 23.13 4.41 1.15
CA SER A 419 23.90 4.17 -0.07
C SER A 419 24.02 2.69 -0.47
N LEU A 420 23.12 1.85 0.00
CA LEU A 420 23.13 0.40 -0.28
C LEU A 420 22.38 0.02 -1.58
N SER A 421 22.29 0.90 -2.54
CA SER A 421 22.22 0.51 -3.93
C SER A 421 23.58 -0.13 -4.26
N GLY A 422 23.63 -1.47 -4.35
CA GLY A 422 24.79 -2.19 -4.88
C GLY A 422 25.22 -1.64 -6.24
N PRO A 423 26.40 -1.99 -6.75
CA PRO A 423 26.91 -1.48 -8.00
C PRO A 423 25.85 -1.66 -9.08
N SER A 424 25.47 -0.53 -9.67
CA SER A 424 24.51 -0.46 -10.77
C SER A 424 25.14 -1.16 -11.98
N HIS A 425 24.88 -2.43 -12.17
CA HIS A 425 24.92 -3.01 -13.50
C HIS A 425 23.67 -2.57 -14.24
N VAL A 426 23.62 -1.29 -14.57
CA VAL A 426 22.78 -0.79 -15.64
C VAL A 426 23.53 -1.08 -16.92
N ALA A 427 23.20 -2.21 -17.54
CA ALA A 427 23.40 -2.33 -18.96
C ALA A 427 22.58 -1.21 -19.62
N GLN A 428 23.26 -0.23 -20.15
CA GLN A 428 22.69 0.72 -21.12
C GLN A 428 22.18 -0.11 -22.30
N SER A 429 20.90 -0.31 -22.40
CA SER A 429 20.23 -0.60 -23.67
C SER A 429 19.42 0.63 -24.03
N SER A 430 20.00 1.40 -24.95
CA SER A 430 19.34 2.39 -25.78
C SER A 430 18.11 1.75 -26.46
N PHE A 431 16.92 2.29 -26.22
CA PHE A 431 15.88 2.68 -27.19
C PHE A 431 14.62 3.05 -26.42
#